data_8fb5e4f0b4e35c23b33d97d0c3b109f7
#
_entry.id   8fb5e4f0b4e35c23b33d97d0c3b109f7
#
_cell.length_a   1.000
_cell.length_b   1.000
_cell.length_c   1.000
_cell.angle_alpha   90.00
_cell.angle_beta   90.00
_cell.angle_gamma   90.00
#
_symmetry.space_group_name_H-M   'P 1'
#
loop_
_entity.id
_entity.type
_entity.pdbx_description
1 polymer ?
#
loop_
_entity_poly.entity_id
_entity_poly.type
_entity_poly.pdbx_seq_one_letter_code
_entity_poly.pdbx_strand_id
1 'polypeptide(L)'
;MTMTIASSAFAWTKQDSAFEMAYLATHVADWGQTLDISSQCASGAYSETNVVMGSCPSAQKVNAYFLGTALLHAGVAHMLPKKYRRAFQTSTIAMEIGFITNNAKIGLNVKF
;
A
#
# COMPACT_ATOMS: atom_id res chain seq x y z
N MET A 1 -14.67 -3.66 34.70
CA MET A 1 -13.76 -4.48 33.90
C MET A 1 -12.43 -3.78 33.72
N THR A 2 -11.38 -4.48 33.98
CA THR A 2 -10.05 -3.92 33.80
C THR A 2 -9.40 -4.48 32.55
N MET A 3 -8.81 -3.60 31.76
CA MET A 3 -8.01 -4.03 30.64
C MET A 3 -6.61 -4.38 31.14
N THR A 4 -6.07 -5.44 30.64
CA THR A 4 -4.68 -5.80 30.94
C THR A 4 -3.72 -4.87 30.21
N ILE A 5 -2.51 -4.72 30.76
CA ILE A 5 -1.44 -3.93 30.10
C ILE A 5 -1.11 -4.53 28.74
N ALA A 6 -1.09 -5.86 28.61
CA ALA A 6 -0.84 -6.54 27.35
C ALA A 6 -1.88 -6.17 26.30
N SER A 7 -3.19 -6.15 26.66
CA SER A 7 -4.26 -5.72 25.77
C SER A 7 -4.06 -4.27 25.34
N SER A 8 -3.66 -3.41 26.27
CA SER A 8 -3.38 -2.01 26.00
C SER A 8 -2.27 -1.82 24.96
N ALA A 9 -1.22 -2.63 25.02
CA ALA A 9 -0.09 -2.55 24.10
C ALA A 9 -0.49 -2.87 22.65
N PHE A 10 -1.56 -3.65 22.45
CA PHE A 10 -2.05 -4.05 21.14
C PHE A 10 -3.36 -3.36 20.75
N ALA A 11 -3.95 -2.56 21.65
CA ALA A 11 -5.23 -1.92 21.38
C ALA A 11 -5.13 -0.99 20.18
N TRP A 12 -6.17 -1.00 19.36
CA TRP A 12 -6.26 -0.13 18.19
C TRP A 12 -6.80 1.24 18.62
N THR A 13 -6.15 2.31 18.18
CA THR A 13 -6.54 3.68 18.52
C THR A 13 -7.04 4.43 17.29
N LYS A 14 -7.65 5.59 17.52
CA LYS A 14 -8.04 6.49 16.42
C LYS A 14 -6.84 6.92 15.60
N GLN A 15 -5.69 7.11 16.25
CA GLN A 15 -4.45 7.48 15.58
C GLN A 15 -3.97 6.36 14.68
N ASP A 16 -4.10 5.09 15.12
CA ASP A 16 -3.79 3.94 14.28
C ASP A 16 -4.67 3.91 13.02
N SER A 17 -5.96 4.23 13.17
CA SER A 17 -6.86 4.34 12.02
C SER A 17 -6.44 5.46 11.08
N ALA A 18 -6.03 6.62 11.62
CA ALA A 18 -5.58 7.74 10.80
C ALA A 18 -4.34 7.37 9.96
N PHE A 19 -3.37 6.70 10.57
CA PHE A 19 -2.18 6.24 9.86
C PHE A 19 -2.50 5.14 8.84
N GLU A 20 -3.40 4.23 9.18
CA GLU A 20 -3.81 3.19 8.24
C GLU A 20 -4.55 3.78 7.05
N MET A 21 -5.41 4.77 7.27
CA MET A 21 -6.10 5.48 6.18
C MET A 21 -5.11 6.24 5.31
N ALA A 22 -4.08 6.86 5.90
CA ALA A 22 -3.02 7.52 5.13
C ALA A 22 -2.26 6.51 4.26
N TYR A 23 -1.94 5.35 4.80
CA TYR A 23 -1.34 4.27 4.01
C TYR A 23 -2.26 3.85 2.87
N LEU A 24 -3.53 3.59 3.15
CA LEU A 24 -4.48 3.16 2.13
C LEU A 24 -4.66 4.21 1.03
N ALA A 25 -4.67 5.49 1.38
CA ALA A 25 -4.78 6.56 0.38
C ALA A 25 -3.59 6.55 -0.58
N THR A 26 -2.37 6.41 -0.05
CA THR A 26 -1.17 6.32 -0.89
C THR A 26 -1.13 5.01 -1.68
N HIS A 27 -1.55 3.92 -1.06
CA HIS A 27 -1.61 2.61 -1.71
C HIS A 27 -2.60 2.60 -2.89
N VAL A 28 -3.76 3.24 -2.72
CA VAL A 28 -4.76 3.37 -3.80
C VAL A 28 -4.23 4.23 -4.95
N ALA A 29 -3.50 5.30 -4.67
CA ALA A 29 -2.88 6.11 -5.71
C ALA A 29 -1.84 5.30 -6.51
N ASP A 30 -0.99 4.54 -5.82
CA ASP A 30 -0.03 3.64 -6.46
C ASP A 30 -0.76 2.56 -7.29
N TRP A 31 -1.84 2.01 -6.74
CA TRP A 31 -2.69 1.05 -7.44
C TRP A 31 -3.19 1.62 -8.77
N GLY A 32 -3.76 2.83 -8.74
CA GLY A 32 -4.26 3.47 -9.95
C GLY A 32 -3.16 3.74 -10.98
N GLN A 33 -1.98 4.16 -10.54
CA GLN A 33 -0.83 4.35 -11.42
C GLN A 33 -0.35 3.03 -12.02
N THR A 34 -0.40 1.95 -11.26
CA THR A 34 0.00 0.61 -11.73
C THR A 34 -1.02 0.08 -12.75
N LEU A 35 -2.30 0.42 -12.60
CA LEU A 35 -3.30 0.12 -13.62
C LEU A 35 -3.02 0.87 -14.93
N ASP A 36 -2.46 2.09 -14.84
CA ASP A 36 -2.02 2.83 -16.02
C ASP A 36 -0.87 2.09 -16.73
N ILE A 37 0.10 1.54 -15.97
CA ILE A 37 1.14 0.67 -16.54
C ILE A 37 0.50 -0.52 -17.26
N SER A 38 -0.43 -1.20 -16.61
CA SER A 38 -1.13 -2.35 -17.17
C SER A 38 -1.80 -2.02 -18.51
N SER A 39 -2.37 -0.83 -18.61
CA SER A 39 -3.05 -0.42 -19.84
C SER A 39 -2.10 -0.04 -20.97
N GLN A 40 -0.85 0.30 -20.67
CA GLN A 40 0.12 0.84 -21.62
C GLN A 40 1.32 -0.06 -21.90
N CYS A 41 1.62 -1.01 -21.03
CA CYS A 41 2.85 -1.80 -21.17
C CYS A 41 2.85 -2.67 -22.43
N ALA A 42 1.69 -3.05 -22.96
CA ALA A 42 1.59 -3.81 -24.20
C ALA A 42 2.15 -3.04 -25.41
N SER A 43 2.14 -1.69 -25.34
CA SER A 43 2.73 -0.85 -26.38
C SER A 43 4.23 -0.63 -26.19
N GLY A 44 4.82 -1.12 -25.09
CA GLY A 44 6.21 -0.93 -24.75
C GLY A 44 6.52 0.41 -24.09
N ALA A 45 5.50 1.25 -23.80
CA ALA A 45 5.70 2.58 -23.22
C ALA A 45 6.20 2.50 -21.78
N TYR A 46 5.66 1.58 -20.99
CA TYR A 46 6.01 1.41 -19.58
C TYR A 46 6.11 -0.07 -19.21
N SER A 47 6.86 -0.35 -18.16
CA SER A 47 6.90 -1.67 -17.56
C SER A 47 6.95 -1.55 -16.05
N GLU A 48 6.39 -2.55 -15.35
CA GLU A 48 6.39 -2.60 -13.91
C GLU A 48 7.74 -3.11 -13.40
N THR A 49 8.25 -2.49 -12.33
CA THR A 49 9.50 -2.91 -11.69
C THR A 49 9.29 -3.92 -10.57
N ASN A 50 8.06 -4.14 -10.15
CA ASN A 50 7.74 -5.08 -9.09
C ASN A 50 7.87 -6.53 -9.60
N VAL A 51 8.83 -7.26 -9.06
CA VAL A 51 9.11 -8.64 -9.49
C VAL A 51 7.96 -9.62 -9.23
N VAL A 52 7.10 -9.30 -8.24
CA VAL A 52 5.95 -10.14 -7.92
C VAL A 52 4.90 -10.09 -9.03
N MET A 53 4.69 -8.91 -9.59
CA MET A 53 3.69 -8.71 -10.64
C MET A 53 4.22 -8.99 -12.04
N GLY A 54 5.52 -8.94 -12.24
CA GLY A 54 6.14 -9.02 -13.56
C GLY A 54 6.15 -7.67 -14.27
N SER A 55 6.74 -7.62 -15.45
CA SER A 55 6.98 -6.36 -16.18
C SER A 55 5.74 -5.81 -16.86
N CYS A 56 4.77 -6.67 -17.21
CA CYS A 56 3.52 -6.25 -17.85
C CYS A 56 2.32 -6.99 -17.23
N PRO A 57 1.92 -6.59 -16.01
CA PRO A 57 0.84 -7.29 -15.33
C PRO A 57 -0.52 -6.97 -15.95
N SER A 58 -1.44 -7.94 -15.92
CA SER A 58 -2.84 -7.69 -16.28
C SER A 58 -3.52 -6.84 -15.22
N ALA A 59 -4.61 -6.15 -15.58
CA ALA A 59 -5.40 -5.39 -14.63
C ALA A 59 -5.90 -6.28 -13.48
N GLN A 60 -6.31 -7.49 -13.79
CA GLN A 60 -6.78 -8.44 -12.78
C GLN A 60 -5.68 -8.79 -11.78
N LYS A 61 -4.46 -9.00 -12.25
CA LYS A 61 -3.31 -9.29 -11.40
C LYS A 61 -2.94 -8.08 -10.53
N VAL A 62 -3.00 -6.87 -11.10
CA VAL A 62 -2.77 -5.63 -10.36
C VAL A 62 -3.79 -5.49 -9.24
N ASN A 63 -5.07 -5.65 -9.55
CA ASN A 63 -6.14 -5.54 -8.57
C ASN A 63 -5.98 -6.56 -7.43
N ALA A 64 -5.66 -7.80 -7.77
CA ALA A 64 -5.45 -8.85 -6.76
C ALA A 64 -4.26 -8.54 -5.86
N TYR A 65 -3.16 -8.05 -6.42
CA TYR A 65 -1.96 -7.69 -5.67
C TYR A 65 -2.24 -6.55 -4.69
N PHE A 66 -2.85 -5.46 -5.17
CA PHE A 66 -3.08 -4.28 -4.33
C PHE A 66 -4.14 -4.53 -3.27
N LEU A 67 -5.21 -5.25 -3.59
CA LEU A 67 -6.21 -5.63 -2.61
C LEU A 67 -5.62 -6.57 -1.56
N GLY A 68 -4.89 -7.60 -1.99
CA GLY A 68 -4.26 -8.56 -1.09
C GLY A 68 -3.25 -7.91 -0.16
N THR A 69 -2.41 -7.02 -0.67
CA THR A 69 -1.41 -6.31 0.16
C THR A 69 -2.05 -5.28 1.08
N ALA A 70 -3.16 -4.65 0.69
CA ALA A 70 -3.92 -3.77 1.58
C ALA A 70 -4.46 -4.54 2.79
N LEU A 71 -5.05 -5.71 2.56
CA LEU A 71 -5.55 -6.56 3.63
C LEU A 71 -4.42 -7.09 4.51
N LEU A 72 -3.33 -7.50 3.90
CA LEU A 72 -2.14 -7.96 4.62
C LEU A 72 -1.56 -6.85 5.50
N HIS A 73 -1.47 -5.62 4.98
CA HIS A 73 -0.96 -4.48 5.73
C HIS A 73 -1.80 -4.21 6.99
N ALA A 74 -3.13 -4.20 6.83
CA ALA A 74 -4.04 -4.02 7.96
C ALA A 74 -3.88 -5.13 8.99
N GLY A 75 -3.78 -6.38 8.52
CA GLY A 75 -3.57 -7.54 9.40
C GLY A 75 -2.28 -7.44 10.19
N VAL A 76 -1.18 -7.11 9.53
CA VAL A 76 0.13 -6.95 10.19
C VAL A 76 0.08 -5.81 11.19
N ALA A 77 -0.51 -4.67 10.82
CA ALA A 77 -0.63 -3.52 11.72
C ALA A 77 -1.39 -3.88 13.00
N HIS A 78 -2.46 -4.66 12.89
CA HIS A 78 -3.23 -5.11 14.05
C HIS A 78 -2.46 -6.10 14.94
N MET A 79 -1.56 -6.89 14.36
CA MET A 79 -0.77 -7.88 15.07
C MET A 79 0.43 -7.28 15.80
N LEU A 80 0.88 -6.08 15.43
CA LEU A 80 2.05 -5.45 16.01
C LEU A 80 1.69 -4.65 17.27
N PRO A 81 2.58 -4.65 18.30
CA PRO A 81 2.45 -3.71 19.40
C PRO A 81 2.53 -2.27 18.89
N LYS A 82 1.92 -1.33 19.61
CA LYS A 82 1.78 0.07 19.17
C LYS A 82 3.09 0.69 18.68
N LYS A 83 4.19 0.46 19.40
CA LYS A 83 5.47 1.09 19.03
C LYS A 83 6.02 0.58 17.70
N TYR A 84 5.83 -0.70 17.42
CA TYR A 84 6.25 -1.28 16.14
C TYR A 84 5.24 -1.00 15.04
N ARG A 85 3.96 -0.95 15.39
CA ARG A 85 2.89 -0.59 14.46
C ARG A 85 3.13 0.76 13.82
N ARG A 86 3.48 1.77 14.63
CA ARG A 86 3.73 3.11 14.10
C ARG A 86 4.93 3.13 13.17
N ALA A 87 6.01 2.44 13.53
CA ALA A 87 7.18 2.33 12.67
C ALA A 87 6.82 1.62 11.34
N PHE A 88 6.03 0.57 11.42
CA PHE A 88 5.56 -0.15 10.23
C PHE A 88 4.69 0.74 9.33
N GLN A 89 3.70 1.42 9.90
CA GLN A 89 2.81 2.30 9.15
C GLN A 89 3.55 3.46 8.50
N THR A 90 4.41 4.15 9.25
CA THR A 90 5.15 5.30 8.71
C THR A 90 6.15 4.89 7.64
N SER A 91 6.83 3.77 7.82
CA SER A 91 7.78 3.25 6.83
C SER A 91 7.09 2.88 5.52
N THR A 92 5.93 2.23 5.60
CA THR A 92 5.18 1.82 4.40
C THR A 92 4.56 3.03 3.70
N ILE A 93 4.09 4.03 4.45
CA ILE A 93 3.62 5.29 3.87
C ILE A 93 4.74 5.98 3.10
N ALA A 94 5.92 6.08 3.69
CA ALA A 94 7.07 6.71 3.05
C ALA A 94 7.45 5.97 1.76
N MET A 95 7.43 4.65 1.78
CA MET A 95 7.72 3.81 0.62
C MET A 95 6.69 4.04 -0.50
N GLU A 96 5.40 4.09 -0.15
CA GLU A 96 4.34 4.35 -1.12
C GLU A 96 4.45 5.74 -1.73
N ILE A 97 4.77 6.75 -0.93
CA ILE A 97 5.01 8.12 -1.44
C ILE A 97 6.16 8.11 -2.44
N GLY A 98 7.21 7.36 -2.16
CA GLY A 98 8.33 7.20 -3.08
C GLY A 98 7.91 6.60 -4.42
N PHE A 99 7.11 5.55 -4.39
CA PHE A 99 6.58 4.90 -5.60
C PHE A 99 5.69 5.86 -6.40
N ILE A 100 4.75 6.54 -5.72
CA ILE A 100 3.84 7.49 -6.37
C ILE A 100 4.62 8.61 -7.04
N THR A 101 5.61 9.16 -6.35
CA THR A 101 6.43 10.25 -6.87
C THR A 101 7.22 9.80 -8.10
N ASN A 102 7.85 8.63 -8.03
CA ASN A 102 8.58 8.08 -9.16
C ASN A 102 7.67 7.82 -10.36
N ASN A 103 6.51 7.22 -10.11
CA ASN A 103 5.53 6.94 -11.16
C ASN A 103 5.03 8.23 -11.83
N ALA A 104 4.78 9.26 -11.05
CA ALA A 104 4.35 10.56 -11.58
C ALA A 104 5.44 11.20 -12.45
N LYS A 105 6.71 11.07 -12.05
CA LYS A 105 7.84 11.62 -12.81
C LYS A 105 7.97 11.01 -14.20
N ILE A 106 7.62 9.74 -14.36
CA ILE A 106 7.69 9.07 -15.66
C ILE A 106 6.37 9.18 -16.44
N GLY A 107 5.41 9.93 -15.92
CA GLY A 107 4.18 10.27 -16.64
C GLY A 107 2.98 9.38 -16.37
N LEU A 108 3.03 8.53 -15.36
CA LEU A 108 1.91 7.68 -15.01
C LEU A 108 0.84 8.46 -14.24
N ASN A 109 -0.41 8.18 -14.54
CA ASN A 109 -1.57 8.80 -13.89
C ASN A 109 -2.36 7.74 -13.12
N VAL A 110 -3.13 8.18 -12.13
CA VAL A 110 -4.09 7.30 -11.45
C VAL A 110 -5.21 6.97 -12.44
N LYS A 111 -5.44 5.68 -12.66
CA LYS A 111 -6.37 5.23 -13.69
C LYS A 111 -7.16 4.01 -13.21
N PHE A 112 -8.37 4.26 -12.80
CA PHE A 112 -9.30 3.20 -12.39
C PHE A 112 -10.40 2.95 -13.42
#